data_1ec711584374fc809d3f702fb730925a
#
_entry.id   1ec711584374fc809d3f702fb730925a
#
_cell.length_a   1.000
_cell.length_b   1.000
_cell.length_c   1.000
_cell.angle_alpha   90.00
_cell.angle_beta   90.00
_cell.angle_gamma   90.00
#
_symmetry.space_group_name_H-M   'P 1'
#
loop_
_entity.id
_entity.type
_entity.pdbx_description
1 polymer ?
#
loop_
_entity_poly.entity_id
_entity_poly.type
_entity_poly.pdbx_seq_one_letter_code
_entity_poly.pdbx_strand_id
1 'polypeptide(L)'
;MNKVLYALLTLAAFTSCANSFNIQGTSNVSSLDGRKLYLKTAQGDSLVNLDSCDVVHGQFAFHGTIDSVEVAQVFMDDVNLQFPVVIEKGDITVRLDNTQQRVSGTPLNEKLNDFWTKFTQLRNQYAEIDHEESAAILNGHDEETVNAQLIKKALGVYAKGDKLFTKFVTENFDNILGPWCFMTRITYDTTPNAYPVWMNDYMYANAINQLPSWVEYIMTKATDSFKQNPQVKAFYADFLQAQKEMNGTAEPAAEAVPAAGTTPDAVAAPPTPAQMAGDSISR
;
A
#
# COMPACT_ATOMS: atom_id res chain seq x y z
N MET A 1 37.77 -25.26 -39.17
CA MET A 1 37.53 -25.17 -37.70
C MET A 1 37.06 -23.81 -37.26
N ASN A 2 37.49 -22.69 -37.84
CA ASN A 2 37.13 -21.35 -37.37
C ASN A 2 35.64 -20.99 -37.56
N LYS A 3 34.94 -21.52 -38.61
CA LYS A 3 33.53 -21.21 -38.84
C LYS A 3 32.58 -21.84 -37.82
N VAL A 4 32.92 -22.99 -37.24
CA VAL A 4 32.16 -23.66 -36.19
C VAL A 4 32.34 -22.94 -34.86
N LEU A 5 33.53 -22.39 -34.61
CA LEU A 5 33.81 -21.61 -33.42
C LEU A 5 33.04 -20.29 -33.37
N TYR A 6 32.87 -19.61 -34.53
CA TYR A 6 32.05 -18.40 -34.63
C TYR A 6 30.56 -18.69 -34.47
N ALA A 7 30.08 -19.83 -34.97
CA ALA A 7 28.67 -20.24 -34.78
C ALA A 7 28.38 -20.58 -33.31
N LEU A 8 29.29 -21.18 -32.57
CA LEU A 8 29.16 -21.43 -31.14
C LEU A 8 29.23 -20.14 -30.31
N LEU A 9 30.08 -19.17 -30.69
CA LEU A 9 30.17 -17.88 -30.01
C LEU A 9 28.92 -17.03 -30.26
N THR A 10 28.27 -17.09 -31.41
CA THR A 10 27.01 -16.38 -31.69
C THR A 10 25.81 -17.01 -30.95
N LEU A 11 25.79 -18.34 -30.72
CA LEU A 11 24.74 -18.96 -29.92
C LEU A 11 24.82 -18.60 -28.42
N ALA A 12 26.04 -18.36 -27.89
CA ALA A 12 26.21 -17.97 -26.49
C ALA A 12 25.74 -16.54 -26.19
N ALA A 13 25.60 -15.67 -27.19
CA ALA A 13 25.16 -14.31 -27.04
C ALA A 13 23.62 -14.15 -26.87
N PHE A 14 22.84 -15.20 -27.11
CA PHE A 14 21.37 -15.16 -27.01
C PHE A 14 20.81 -15.70 -25.68
N THR A 15 21.64 -16.18 -24.77
CA THR A 15 21.15 -16.76 -23.49
C THR A 15 21.07 -15.76 -22.33
N SER A 16 21.35 -14.46 -22.55
CA SER A 16 21.44 -13.48 -21.48
C SER A 16 20.21 -12.57 -21.32
N CYS A 17 19.05 -12.91 -21.86
CA CYS A 17 17.85 -12.05 -21.73
C CYS A 17 16.68 -12.69 -20.98
N ALA A 18 16.94 -13.60 -20.04
CA ALA A 18 15.84 -14.38 -19.48
C ALA A 18 14.94 -13.59 -18.53
N ASN A 19 15.45 -12.61 -17.78
CA ASN A 19 14.69 -11.95 -16.69
C ASN A 19 14.88 -10.41 -16.64
N SER A 20 14.98 -9.74 -17.80
CA SER A 20 15.06 -8.27 -17.83
C SER A 20 13.68 -7.65 -17.99
N PHE A 21 13.47 -6.52 -17.32
CA PHE A 21 12.35 -5.63 -17.54
C PHE A 21 12.84 -4.30 -18.14
N ASN A 22 11.96 -3.63 -18.89
CA ASN A 22 12.18 -2.31 -19.44
C ASN A 22 10.91 -1.49 -19.23
N ILE A 23 11.00 -0.42 -18.46
CA ILE A 23 9.89 0.52 -18.23
C ILE A 23 10.18 1.80 -18.99
N GLN A 24 9.30 2.16 -19.92
CA GLN A 24 9.31 3.45 -20.60
C GLN A 24 8.19 4.30 -20.02
N GLY A 25 8.53 5.48 -19.52
CA GLY A 25 7.59 6.36 -18.86
C GLY A 25 7.44 7.72 -19.56
N THR A 26 6.21 8.25 -19.50
CA THR A 26 5.91 9.63 -19.93
C THR A 26 5.11 10.37 -18.89
N SER A 27 5.28 11.69 -18.79
CA SER A 27 4.51 12.56 -17.93
C SER A 27 4.19 13.88 -18.60
N ASN A 28 2.96 14.38 -18.41
CA ASN A 28 2.57 15.75 -18.78
C ASN A 28 2.56 16.68 -17.55
N VAL A 29 3.00 16.19 -16.40
CA VAL A 29 3.07 16.96 -15.15
C VAL A 29 4.36 17.78 -15.16
N SER A 30 4.26 19.07 -15.39
CA SER A 30 5.43 19.97 -15.51
C SER A 30 6.29 20.00 -14.25
N SER A 31 5.72 19.80 -13.07
CA SER A 31 6.46 19.76 -11.80
C SER A 31 7.31 18.50 -11.62
N LEU A 32 7.14 17.48 -12.47
CA LEU A 32 7.98 16.28 -12.48
C LEU A 32 9.26 16.47 -13.31
N ASP A 33 9.28 17.41 -14.26
CA ASP A 33 10.45 17.60 -15.12
C ASP A 33 11.68 18.06 -14.31
N GLY A 34 12.81 17.44 -14.53
CA GLY A 34 14.03 17.61 -13.74
C GLY A 34 14.03 16.93 -12.36
N ARG A 35 12.99 16.20 -12.00
CA ARG A 35 12.91 15.46 -10.72
C ARG A 35 13.39 14.02 -10.89
N LYS A 36 13.85 13.46 -9.77
CA LYS A 36 14.26 12.05 -9.69
C LYS A 36 13.08 11.18 -9.29
N LEU A 37 12.86 10.13 -10.07
CA LEU A 37 11.95 9.04 -9.76
C LEU A 37 12.72 7.81 -9.31
N TYR A 38 12.12 7.06 -8.42
CA TYR A 38 12.65 5.79 -7.90
C TYR A 38 11.66 4.68 -8.20
N LEU A 39 12.19 3.52 -8.55
CA LEU A 39 11.43 2.29 -8.61
C LEU A 39 11.76 1.47 -7.37
N LYS A 40 10.82 1.32 -6.45
CA LYS A 40 11.04 0.65 -5.16
C LYS A 40 10.11 -0.54 -4.99
N THR A 41 10.60 -1.61 -4.38
CA THR A 41 9.83 -2.79 -3.99
C THR A 41 9.88 -2.99 -2.48
N ALA A 42 8.87 -3.65 -1.92
CA ALA A 42 8.83 -4.00 -0.51
C ALA A 42 9.60 -5.30 -0.26
N GLN A 43 10.58 -5.27 0.63
CA GLN A 43 11.27 -6.46 1.15
C GLN A 43 11.15 -6.48 2.68
N GLY A 44 10.28 -7.32 3.21
CA GLY A 44 9.89 -7.26 4.62
C GLY A 44 9.28 -5.89 4.94
N ASP A 45 9.77 -5.23 5.97
CA ASP A 45 9.32 -3.90 6.43
C ASP A 45 10.04 -2.73 5.74
N SER A 46 10.90 -3.00 4.77
CA SER A 46 11.73 -1.98 4.12
C SER A 46 11.38 -1.83 2.64
N LEU A 47 11.52 -0.60 2.13
CA LEU A 47 11.48 -0.32 0.70
C LEU A 47 12.89 -0.37 0.13
N VAL A 48 13.11 -1.26 -0.83
CA VAL A 48 14.39 -1.42 -1.54
C VAL A 48 14.29 -0.76 -2.90
N ASN A 49 15.31 0.02 -3.24
CA ASN A 49 15.40 0.67 -4.54
C ASN A 49 15.88 -0.33 -5.59
N LEU A 50 15.08 -0.54 -6.64
CA LEU A 50 15.42 -1.35 -7.79
C LEU A 50 16.18 -0.54 -8.84
N ASP A 51 15.72 0.70 -9.10
CA ASP A 51 16.33 1.62 -10.06
C ASP A 51 15.90 3.05 -9.77
N SER A 52 16.58 4.03 -10.37
CA SER A 52 16.21 5.44 -10.32
C SER A 52 16.59 6.17 -11.59
N CYS A 53 15.77 7.15 -11.99
CA CYS A 53 16.04 7.98 -13.17
C CYS A 53 15.57 9.41 -12.96
N ASP A 54 16.06 10.32 -13.77
CA ASP A 54 15.56 11.70 -13.83
C ASP A 54 14.48 11.80 -14.92
N VAL A 55 13.46 12.63 -14.67
CA VAL A 55 12.47 12.99 -15.69
C VAL A 55 13.07 14.08 -16.57
N VAL A 56 13.20 13.82 -17.87
CA VAL A 56 13.76 14.76 -18.84
C VAL A 56 12.77 14.99 -19.97
N HIS A 57 12.30 16.23 -20.11
CA HIS A 57 11.26 16.59 -21.10
C HIS A 57 10.01 15.69 -21.00
N GLY A 58 9.59 15.39 -19.78
CA GLY A 58 8.45 14.52 -19.51
C GLY A 58 8.66 13.06 -19.84
N GLN A 59 9.91 12.61 -20.05
CA GLN A 59 10.24 11.19 -20.30
C GLN A 59 11.12 10.64 -19.17
N PHE A 60 10.94 9.36 -18.86
CA PHE A 60 11.75 8.63 -17.90
C PHE A 60 11.82 7.14 -18.26
N ALA A 61 12.82 6.45 -17.77
CA ALA A 61 12.96 5.00 -18.01
C ALA A 61 13.60 4.30 -16.81
N PHE A 62 13.14 3.09 -16.52
CA PHE A 62 13.76 2.18 -15.57
C PHE A 62 14.12 0.87 -16.27
N HIS A 63 15.27 0.30 -15.88
CA HIS A 63 15.77 -0.94 -16.44
C HIS A 63 16.31 -1.81 -15.31
N GLY A 64 16.23 -3.13 -15.50
CA GLY A 64 16.83 -4.03 -14.53
C GLY A 64 16.58 -5.50 -14.84
N THR A 65 16.98 -6.31 -13.91
CA THR A 65 16.74 -7.76 -13.90
C THR A 65 15.99 -8.13 -12.63
N ILE A 66 15.14 -9.13 -12.73
CA ILE A 66 14.36 -9.66 -11.60
C ILE A 66 14.53 -11.18 -11.53
N ASP A 67 14.54 -11.70 -10.32
CA ASP A 67 14.53 -13.14 -10.09
C ASP A 67 13.11 -13.71 -10.14
N SER A 68 12.11 -12.91 -9.76
CA SER A 68 10.69 -13.27 -9.76
C SER A 68 9.81 -12.06 -10.06
N VAL A 69 8.59 -12.33 -10.54
CA VAL A 69 7.58 -11.27 -10.72
C VAL A 69 7.22 -10.66 -9.37
N GLU A 70 7.26 -9.33 -9.29
CA GLU A 70 6.95 -8.58 -8.07
C GLU A 70 6.18 -7.29 -8.37
N VAL A 71 5.52 -6.73 -7.36
CA VAL A 71 4.92 -5.39 -7.47
C VAL A 71 5.87 -4.38 -6.86
N ALA A 72 6.32 -3.44 -7.71
CA ALA A 72 7.08 -2.28 -7.31
C ALA A 72 6.20 -1.02 -7.35
N GLN A 73 6.72 0.08 -6.85
CA GLN A 73 6.08 1.38 -6.89
C GLN A 73 7.03 2.40 -7.55
N VAL A 74 6.49 3.16 -8.49
CA VAL A 74 7.13 4.41 -8.93
C VAL A 74 6.90 5.44 -7.84
N PHE A 75 7.98 5.96 -7.31
CA PHE A 75 8.01 6.80 -6.12
C PHE A 75 8.79 8.09 -6.36
N MET A 76 8.37 9.17 -5.70
CA MET A 76 9.10 10.44 -5.64
C MET A 76 9.10 10.95 -4.19
N ASP A 77 10.28 11.29 -3.66
CA ASP A 77 10.45 11.62 -2.25
C ASP A 77 9.70 12.90 -1.81
N ASP A 78 9.66 13.91 -2.67
CA ASP A 78 9.12 15.25 -2.34
C ASP A 78 7.61 15.41 -2.59
N VAL A 79 6.97 14.43 -3.18
CA VAL A 79 5.55 14.44 -3.53
C VAL A 79 4.99 13.06 -3.18
N ASN A 80 3.80 13.02 -2.64
CA ASN A 80 3.12 11.76 -2.34
C ASN A 80 2.68 11.04 -3.65
N LEU A 81 3.66 10.75 -4.51
CA LEU A 81 3.50 9.93 -5.70
C LEU A 81 3.87 8.50 -5.35
N GLN A 82 2.88 7.62 -5.38
CA GLN A 82 3.06 6.18 -5.26
C GLN A 82 2.17 5.52 -6.30
N PHE A 83 2.78 4.99 -7.35
CA PHE A 83 2.06 4.33 -8.43
C PHE A 83 2.56 2.89 -8.59
N PRO A 84 1.70 1.88 -8.43
CA PRO A 84 2.10 0.49 -8.51
C PRO A 84 2.37 0.05 -9.96
N VAL A 85 3.40 -0.77 -10.11
CA VAL A 85 3.81 -1.38 -11.39
C VAL A 85 4.21 -2.82 -11.13
N VAL A 86 3.73 -3.76 -11.93
CA VAL A 86 4.22 -5.14 -11.86
C VAL A 86 5.51 -5.25 -12.65
N ILE A 87 6.57 -5.65 -11.97
CA ILE A 87 7.85 -5.94 -12.61
C ILE A 87 7.80 -7.37 -13.11
N GLU A 88 7.61 -7.50 -14.42
CA GLU A 88 7.58 -8.77 -15.15
C GLU A 88 8.37 -8.62 -16.46
N LYS A 89 8.70 -9.73 -17.09
CA LYS A 89 9.45 -9.72 -18.34
C LYS A 89 8.66 -9.02 -19.45
N GLY A 90 9.31 -8.09 -20.13
CA GLY A 90 8.76 -7.38 -21.29
C GLY A 90 8.94 -5.88 -21.23
N ASP A 91 8.30 -5.21 -22.17
CA ASP A 91 8.28 -3.77 -22.27
C ASP A 91 7.03 -3.23 -21.56
N ILE A 92 7.25 -2.47 -20.51
CA ILE A 92 6.21 -1.88 -19.67
C ILE A 92 6.15 -0.40 -19.99
N THR A 93 4.95 0.13 -20.16
CA THR A 93 4.73 1.56 -20.38
C THR A 93 4.02 2.16 -19.18
N VAL A 94 4.59 3.24 -18.61
CA VAL A 94 4.00 4.01 -17.51
C VAL A 94 3.68 5.42 -17.99
N ARG A 95 2.49 5.90 -17.65
CA ARG A 95 2.06 7.27 -17.94
C ARG A 95 1.59 7.96 -16.66
N LEU A 96 2.26 9.05 -16.32
CA LEU A 96 1.97 9.85 -15.13
C LEU A 96 1.37 11.19 -15.58
N ASP A 97 0.06 11.26 -15.67
CA ASP A 97 -0.66 12.48 -16.04
C ASP A 97 -1.28 13.14 -14.79
N ASN A 98 -1.60 14.44 -14.89
CA ASN A 98 -2.26 15.18 -13.81
C ASN A 98 -3.59 14.57 -13.35
N THR A 99 -4.31 13.91 -14.25
CA THR A 99 -5.64 13.36 -14.01
C THR A 99 -5.67 11.83 -13.89
N GLN A 100 -4.69 11.16 -14.48
CA GLN A 100 -4.65 9.69 -14.53
C GLN A 100 -3.21 9.18 -14.54
N GLN A 101 -3.02 8.10 -13.82
CA GLN A 101 -1.80 7.29 -13.87
C GLN A 101 -2.15 5.95 -14.52
N ARG A 102 -1.34 5.50 -15.46
CA ARG A 102 -1.60 4.28 -16.22
C ARG A 102 -0.34 3.44 -16.35
N VAL A 103 -0.53 2.14 -16.36
CA VAL A 103 0.49 1.16 -16.71
C VAL A 103 -0.05 0.18 -17.73
N SER A 104 0.79 -0.26 -18.66
CA SER A 104 0.40 -1.18 -19.74
C SER A 104 1.61 -1.91 -20.31
N GLY A 105 1.39 -2.76 -21.32
CA GLY A 105 2.41 -3.44 -22.11
C GLY A 105 2.65 -4.90 -21.73
N THR A 106 2.22 -5.32 -20.54
CA THR A 106 2.34 -6.72 -20.10
C THR A 106 1.06 -7.20 -19.40
N PRO A 107 0.77 -8.52 -19.39
CA PRO A 107 -0.53 -9.03 -18.96
C PRO A 107 -0.95 -8.67 -17.52
N LEU A 108 -0.01 -8.67 -16.56
CA LEU A 108 -0.35 -8.32 -15.18
C LEU A 108 -0.49 -6.81 -15.02
N ASN A 109 0.28 -6.02 -15.76
CA ASN A 109 0.12 -4.56 -15.75
C ASN A 109 -1.20 -4.10 -16.37
N GLU A 110 -1.71 -4.76 -17.40
CA GLU A 110 -3.06 -4.48 -17.93
C GLU A 110 -4.15 -4.76 -16.88
N LYS A 111 -4.07 -5.88 -16.15
CA LYS A 111 -5.00 -6.19 -15.06
C LYS A 111 -4.89 -5.17 -13.92
N LEU A 112 -3.66 -4.80 -13.54
CA LEU A 112 -3.41 -3.79 -12.52
C LEU A 112 -3.99 -2.44 -12.91
N ASN A 113 -3.80 -2.01 -14.16
CA ASN A 113 -4.33 -0.76 -14.70
C ASN A 113 -5.86 -0.71 -14.65
N ASP A 114 -6.53 -1.79 -15.03
CA ASP A 114 -7.99 -1.88 -14.96
C ASP A 114 -8.52 -1.75 -13.54
N PHE A 115 -7.87 -2.41 -12.59
CA PHE A 115 -8.21 -2.30 -11.17
C PHE A 115 -7.96 -0.88 -10.66
N TRP A 116 -6.75 -0.35 -10.89
CA TRP A 116 -6.33 0.96 -10.40
C TRP A 116 -7.21 2.09 -10.92
N THR A 117 -7.57 2.04 -12.19
CA THR A 117 -8.50 3.02 -12.81
C THR A 117 -9.85 3.04 -12.09
N LYS A 118 -10.44 1.85 -11.86
CA LYS A 118 -11.74 1.73 -11.15
C LYS A 118 -11.64 2.18 -9.69
N PHE A 119 -10.56 1.80 -9.02
CA PHE A 119 -10.31 2.20 -7.64
C PHE A 119 -10.15 3.72 -7.50
N THR A 120 -9.38 4.35 -8.39
CA THR A 120 -9.21 5.81 -8.42
C THR A 120 -10.55 6.52 -8.70
N GLN A 121 -11.37 6.00 -9.61
CA GLN A 121 -12.70 6.54 -9.86
C GLN A 121 -13.61 6.48 -8.62
N LEU A 122 -13.53 5.40 -7.84
CA LEU A 122 -14.28 5.30 -6.57
C LEU A 122 -13.76 6.29 -5.53
N ARG A 123 -12.46 6.46 -5.42
CA ARG A 123 -11.87 7.46 -4.51
C ARG A 123 -12.30 8.89 -4.87
N ASN A 124 -12.34 9.22 -6.15
CA ASN A 124 -12.80 10.54 -6.61
C ASN A 124 -14.26 10.81 -6.25
N GLN A 125 -15.12 9.79 -6.15
CA GLN A 125 -16.49 9.96 -5.70
C GLN A 125 -16.60 10.48 -4.25
N TYR A 126 -15.64 10.19 -3.37
CA TYR A 126 -15.60 10.78 -2.02
C TYR A 126 -15.30 12.28 -2.06
N ALA A 127 -14.39 12.72 -2.96
CA ALA A 127 -14.15 14.15 -3.16
C ALA A 127 -15.38 14.88 -3.76
N GLU A 128 -16.11 14.22 -4.65
CA GLU A 128 -17.38 14.75 -5.17
C GLU A 128 -18.43 14.90 -4.06
N ILE A 129 -18.55 13.93 -3.16
CA ILE A 129 -19.44 13.97 -2.00
C ILE A 129 -19.05 15.12 -1.05
N ASP A 130 -17.77 15.35 -0.84
CA ASP A 130 -17.23 16.46 -0.05
C ASP A 130 -17.59 17.82 -0.65
N HIS A 131 -17.49 17.96 -1.97
CA HIS A 131 -17.94 19.17 -2.66
C HIS A 131 -19.46 19.36 -2.60
N GLU A 132 -20.26 18.29 -2.66
CA GLU A 132 -21.71 18.36 -2.53
C GLU A 132 -22.12 18.84 -1.13
N GLU A 133 -21.46 18.36 -0.09
CA GLU A 133 -21.65 18.81 1.30
C GLU A 133 -21.39 20.30 1.43
N SER A 134 -20.21 20.75 1.04
CA SER A 134 -19.80 22.14 1.10
C SER A 134 -20.76 23.05 0.33
N ALA A 135 -21.19 22.65 -0.87
CA ALA A 135 -22.14 23.42 -1.67
C ALA A 135 -23.54 23.50 -1.02
N ALA A 136 -24.00 22.42 -0.41
CA ALA A 136 -25.30 22.39 0.26
C ALA A 136 -25.35 23.33 1.48
N ILE A 137 -24.27 23.31 2.30
CA ILE A 137 -24.16 24.19 3.47
C ILE A 137 -24.10 25.66 3.05
N LEU A 138 -23.31 26.00 2.03
CA LEU A 138 -23.23 27.36 1.48
C LEU A 138 -24.60 27.87 0.97
N ASN A 139 -25.45 26.98 0.50
CA ASN A 139 -26.82 27.30 0.08
C ASN A 139 -27.83 27.33 1.22
N GLY A 140 -27.41 27.20 2.50
CA GLY A 140 -28.26 27.33 3.68
C GLY A 140 -29.04 26.08 4.03
N HIS A 141 -28.66 24.90 3.50
CA HIS A 141 -29.26 23.64 3.92
C HIS A 141 -28.78 23.24 5.32
N ASP A 142 -29.60 22.51 6.04
CA ASP A 142 -29.31 22.02 7.37
C ASP A 142 -28.21 20.95 7.29
N GLU A 143 -27.09 21.20 7.99
CA GLU A 143 -25.87 20.36 7.93
C GLU A 143 -26.14 18.92 8.35
N GLU A 144 -26.91 18.70 9.44
CA GLU A 144 -27.17 17.34 9.94
C GLU A 144 -27.95 16.51 8.91
N THR A 145 -28.98 17.12 8.29
CA THR A 145 -29.76 16.47 7.25
C THR A 145 -28.93 16.16 6.00
N VAL A 146 -28.07 17.09 5.57
CA VAL A 146 -27.19 16.93 4.42
C VAL A 146 -26.19 15.79 4.69
N ASN A 147 -25.51 15.83 5.83
CA ASN A 147 -24.50 14.84 6.19
C ASN A 147 -25.11 13.43 6.28
N ALA A 148 -26.30 13.27 6.87
CA ALA A 148 -26.97 11.97 6.94
C ALA A 148 -27.26 11.38 5.53
N GLN A 149 -27.64 12.20 4.57
CA GLN A 149 -27.89 11.77 3.19
C GLN A 149 -26.58 11.41 2.47
N LEU A 150 -25.56 12.23 2.62
CA LEU A 150 -24.26 12.04 1.95
C LEU A 150 -23.46 10.88 2.54
N ILE A 151 -23.54 10.61 3.83
CA ILE A 151 -22.99 9.39 4.45
C ILE A 151 -23.62 8.14 3.80
N LYS A 152 -24.92 8.13 3.56
CA LYS A 152 -25.57 7.01 2.86
C LYS A 152 -25.03 6.83 1.43
N LYS A 153 -24.74 7.94 0.73
CA LYS A 153 -24.09 7.91 -0.59
C LYS A 153 -22.66 7.36 -0.49
N ALA A 154 -21.88 7.82 0.50
CA ALA A 154 -20.52 7.36 0.75
C ALA A 154 -20.46 5.85 1.08
N LEU A 155 -21.39 5.32 1.87
CA LEU A 155 -21.53 3.89 2.11
C LEU A 155 -21.82 3.11 0.83
N GLY A 156 -22.57 3.68 -0.10
CA GLY A 156 -22.79 3.09 -1.43
C GLY A 156 -21.51 3.03 -2.26
N VAL A 157 -20.62 4.02 -2.15
CA VAL A 157 -19.29 4.02 -2.77
C VAL A 157 -18.40 2.94 -2.13
N TYR A 158 -18.39 2.86 -0.80
CA TYR A 158 -17.67 1.82 -0.06
C TYR A 158 -18.07 0.41 -0.50
N ALA A 159 -19.36 0.13 -0.60
CA ALA A 159 -19.88 -1.15 -1.06
C ALA A 159 -19.48 -1.52 -2.50
N LYS A 160 -19.32 -0.52 -3.39
CA LYS A 160 -18.74 -0.75 -4.72
C LYS A 160 -17.26 -1.08 -4.66
N GLY A 161 -16.52 -0.39 -3.78
CA GLY A 161 -15.11 -0.68 -3.49
C GLY A 161 -14.91 -2.08 -2.94
N ASP A 162 -15.72 -2.48 -1.98
CA ASP A 162 -15.73 -3.84 -1.41
C ASP A 162 -15.86 -4.92 -2.50
N LYS A 163 -16.82 -4.75 -3.41
CA LYS A 163 -17.02 -5.66 -4.55
C LYS A 163 -15.81 -5.67 -5.50
N LEU A 164 -15.22 -4.49 -5.76
CA LEU A 164 -14.06 -4.37 -6.64
C LEU A 164 -12.85 -5.13 -6.07
N PHE A 165 -12.51 -4.90 -4.80
CA PHE A 165 -11.42 -5.58 -4.12
C PHE A 165 -11.66 -7.08 -4.03
N THR A 166 -12.84 -7.49 -3.59
CA THR A 166 -13.21 -8.91 -3.47
C THR A 166 -13.06 -9.64 -4.79
N LYS A 167 -13.62 -9.07 -5.86
CA LYS A 167 -13.52 -9.66 -7.19
C LYS A 167 -12.07 -9.77 -7.65
N PHE A 168 -11.30 -8.68 -7.55
CA PHE A 168 -9.93 -8.66 -8.04
C PHE A 168 -9.02 -9.62 -7.28
N VAL A 169 -9.12 -9.68 -5.96
CA VAL A 169 -8.36 -10.63 -5.13
C VAL A 169 -8.69 -12.07 -5.50
N THR A 170 -9.98 -12.41 -5.61
CA THR A 170 -10.39 -13.79 -5.91
C THR A 170 -10.05 -14.25 -7.32
N GLU A 171 -10.02 -13.34 -8.30
CA GLU A 171 -9.61 -13.63 -9.68
C GLU A 171 -8.09 -13.74 -9.86
N ASN A 172 -7.30 -13.36 -8.85
CA ASN A 172 -5.85 -13.31 -8.91
C ASN A 172 -5.13 -14.09 -7.77
N PHE A 173 -5.78 -15.07 -7.15
CA PHE A 173 -5.17 -15.87 -6.10
C PHE A 173 -3.86 -16.56 -6.49
N ASP A 174 -3.69 -16.89 -7.77
CA ASP A 174 -2.56 -17.66 -8.28
C ASP A 174 -1.46 -16.79 -8.91
N ASN A 175 -1.53 -15.45 -8.71
CA ASN A 175 -0.49 -14.52 -9.17
C ASN A 175 -0.25 -13.42 -8.12
N ILE A 176 0.80 -12.63 -8.32
CA ILE A 176 1.25 -11.60 -7.36
C ILE A 176 0.22 -10.51 -7.07
N LEU A 177 -0.72 -10.25 -7.98
CA LEU A 177 -1.72 -9.20 -7.83
C LEU A 177 -2.77 -9.51 -6.75
N GLY A 178 -3.07 -10.79 -6.51
CA GLY A 178 -3.99 -11.20 -5.45
C GLY A 178 -3.49 -10.81 -4.05
N PRO A 179 -2.32 -11.31 -3.62
CA PRO A 179 -1.69 -10.91 -2.36
C PRO A 179 -1.49 -9.39 -2.25
N TRP A 180 -0.99 -8.75 -3.30
CA TRP A 180 -0.80 -7.30 -3.33
C TRP A 180 -2.12 -6.54 -3.09
N CYS A 181 -3.18 -6.89 -3.81
CA CYS A 181 -4.48 -6.22 -3.67
C CYS A 181 -5.13 -6.47 -2.31
N PHE A 182 -4.95 -7.67 -1.75
CA PHE A 182 -5.39 -8.00 -0.39
C PHE A 182 -4.73 -7.09 0.64
N MET A 183 -3.39 -6.95 0.61
CA MET A 183 -2.67 -6.06 1.50
C MET A 183 -3.01 -4.58 1.25
N THR A 184 -3.21 -4.19 -0.02
CA THR A 184 -3.66 -2.82 -0.38
C THR A 184 -5.00 -2.48 0.26
N ARG A 185 -5.98 -3.40 0.26
CA ARG A 185 -7.27 -3.21 0.92
C ARG A 185 -7.10 -3.02 2.42
N ILE A 186 -6.31 -3.87 3.06
CA ILE A 186 -6.06 -3.78 4.50
C ILE A 186 -5.45 -2.42 4.84
N THR A 187 -4.38 -2.03 4.13
CA THR A 187 -3.73 -0.74 4.34
C THR A 187 -4.71 0.42 4.15
N TYR A 188 -5.54 0.39 3.10
CA TYR A 188 -6.52 1.44 2.85
C TYR A 188 -7.56 1.55 3.96
N ASP A 189 -8.16 0.43 4.38
CA ASP A 189 -9.21 0.41 5.41
C ASP A 189 -8.68 0.73 6.82
N THR A 190 -7.39 0.50 7.08
CA THR A 190 -6.74 0.80 8.37
C THR A 190 -6.02 2.15 8.39
N THR A 191 -5.95 2.87 7.27
CA THR A 191 -5.31 4.19 7.23
C THR A 191 -6.23 5.25 7.84
N PRO A 192 -5.82 5.93 8.93
CA PRO A 192 -6.57 7.05 9.48
C PRO A 192 -6.65 8.20 8.46
N ASN A 193 -7.75 8.95 8.49
CA ASN A 193 -7.95 10.13 7.63
C ASN A 193 -7.94 9.82 6.12
N ALA A 194 -8.39 8.62 5.74
CA ALA A 194 -8.51 8.21 4.33
C ALA A 194 -9.73 8.85 3.62
N TYR A 195 -10.66 9.44 4.38
CA TYR A 195 -11.90 10.05 3.91
C TYR A 195 -11.94 11.55 4.19
N PRO A 196 -12.82 12.34 3.55
CA PRO A 196 -13.08 13.73 3.91
C PRO A 196 -13.38 13.90 5.40
N VAL A 197 -12.89 15.00 5.99
CA VAL A 197 -12.83 15.20 7.44
C VAL A 197 -14.20 14.99 8.13
N TRP A 198 -15.28 15.56 7.59
CA TRP A 198 -16.61 15.51 8.20
C TRP A 198 -17.24 14.10 8.23
N MET A 199 -16.86 13.21 7.30
CA MET A 199 -17.35 11.84 7.27
C MET A 199 -16.32 10.80 7.75
N ASN A 200 -15.07 11.23 8.04
CA ASN A 200 -13.95 10.32 8.25
C ASN A 200 -14.21 9.31 9.36
N ASP A 201 -14.60 9.76 10.53
CA ASP A 201 -14.77 8.88 11.70
C ASP A 201 -15.84 7.81 11.44
N TYR A 202 -16.92 8.19 10.78
CA TYR A 202 -17.98 7.26 10.44
C TYR A 202 -17.52 6.23 9.40
N MET A 203 -16.86 6.68 8.33
CA MET A 203 -16.42 5.81 7.24
C MET A 203 -15.27 4.90 7.68
N TYR A 204 -14.34 5.42 8.49
CA TYR A 204 -13.27 4.63 9.08
C TYR A 204 -13.80 3.55 10.02
N ALA A 205 -14.73 3.89 10.93
CA ALA A 205 -15.38 2.90 11.79
C ALA A 205 -16.12 1.82 10.99
N ASN A 206 -16.82 2.22 9.91
CA ASN A 206 -17.49 1.27 9.02
C ASN A 206 -16.48 0.33 8.35
N ALA A 207 -15.33 0.83 7.86
CA ALA A 207 -14.30 0.03 7.22
C ALA A 207 -13.68 -0.98 8.21
N ILE A 208 -13.27 -0.52 9.40
CA ILE A 208 -12.69 -1.37 10.46
C ILE A 208 -13.67 -2.46 10.90
N ASN A 209 -14.96 -2.15 11.02
CA ASN A 209 -15.96 -3.13 11.44
C ASN A 209 -16.24 -4.21 10.37
N GLN A 210 -16.07 -3.90 9.09
CA GLN A 210 -16.30 -4.85 7.99
C GLN A 210 -15.06 -5.67 7.64
N LEU A 211 -13.86 -5.13 7.88
CA LEU A 211 -12.60 -5.74 7.47
C LEU A 211 -12.41 -7.18 7.99
N PRO A 212 -12.69 -7.53 9.27
CA PRO A 212 -12.50 -8.90 9.76
C PRO A 212 -13.31 -9.94 8.97
N SER A 213 -14.57 -9.66 8.74
CA SER A 213 -15.44 -10.58 7.97
C SER A 213 -14.98 -10.73 6.53
N TRP A 214 -14.46 -9.66 5.92
CA TRP A 214 -13.91 -9.71 4.57
C TRP A 214 -12.62 -10.53 4.53
N VAL A 215 -11.71 -10.36 5.49
CA VAL A 215 -10.47 -11.15 5.60
C VAL A 215 -10.81 -12.63 5.70
N GLU A 216 -11.71 -13.01 6.58
CA GLU A 216 -12.15 -14.41 6.75
C GLU A 216 -12.76 -14.97 5.45
N TYR A 217 -13.61 -14.19 4.79
CA TYR A 217 -14.20 -14.59 3.52
C TYR A 217 -13.13 -14.88 2.45
N ILE A 218 -12.15 -14.00 2.30
CA ILE A 218 -11.04 -14.21 1.36
C ILE A 218 -10.23 -15.45 1.73
N MET A 219 -9.81 -15.56 2.99
CA MET A 219 -8.97 -16.66 3.46
C MET A 219 -9.67 -18.04 3.36
N THR A 220 -11.00 -18.08 3.48
CA THR A 220 -11.79 -19.32 3.29
C THR A 220 -11.73 -19.80 1.83
N LYS A 221 -11.66 -18.89 0.87
CA LYS A 221 -11.68 -19.19 -0.58
C LYS A 221 -10.29 -19.28 -1.21
N ALA A 222 -9.29 -18.76 -0.51
CA ALA A 222 -7.94 -18.60 -1.03
C ALA A 222 -7.25 -19.92 -1.32
N THR A 223 -6.48 -19.96 -2.41
CA THR A 223 -5.61 -21.08 -2.77
C THR A 223 -4.43 -21.21 -1.78
N ASP A 224 -3.80 -22.38 -1.76
CA ASP A 224 -2.62 -22.60 -0.92
C ASP A 224 -1.47 -21.66 -1.32
N SER A 225 -1.30 -21.38 -2.60
CA SER A 225 -0.31 -20.42 -3.10
C SER A 225 -0.52 -19.02 -2.51
N PHE A 226 -1.76 -18.53 -2.49
CA PHE A 226 -2.09 -17.25 -1.87
C PHE A 226 -1.79 -17.24 -0.36
N LYS A 227 -2.21 -18.28 0.37
CA LYS A 227 -1.98 -18.42 1.81
C LYS A 227 -0.51 -18.54 2.20
N GLN A 228 0.33 -19.06 1.29
CA GLN A 228 1.79 -19.17 1.48
C GLN A 228 2.56 -17.89 1.12
N ASN A 229 1.90 -16.90 0.52
CA ASN A 229 2.55 -15.60 0.29
C ASN A 229 3.04 -15.02 1.62
N PRO A 230 4.31 -14.61 1.75
CA PRO A 230 4.89 -14.21 3.03
C PRO A 230 4.12 -13.09 3.75
N GLN A 231 3.68 -12.07 3.02
CA GLN A 231 2.95 -10.93 3.58
C GLN A 231 1.55 -11.34 4.05
N VAL A 232 0.82 -12.12 3.23
CA VAL A 232 -0.51 -12.63 3.60
C VAL A 232 -0.43 -13.54 4.83
N LYS A 233 0.57 -14.43 4.86
CA LYS A 233 0.77 -15.36 5.97
C LYS A 233 1.09 -14.64 7.27
N ALA A 234 1.99 -13.66 7.24
CA ALA A 234 2.34 -12.85 8.40
C ALA A 234 1.11 -12.08 8.92
N PHE A 235 0.47 -11.32 8.05
CA PHE A 235 -0.74 -10.57 8.41
C PHE A 235 -1.83 -11.47 9.01
N TYR A 236 -2.10 -12.63 8.40
CA TYR A 236 -3.17 -13.51 8.87
C TYR A 236 -2.85 -14.16 10.21
N ALA A 237 -1.58 -14.43 10.50
CA ALA A 237 -1.15 -14.90 11.82
C ALA A 237 -1.42 -13.84 12.91
N ASP A 238 -1.04 -12.59 12.66
CA ASP A 238 -1.29 -11.46 13.59
C ASP A 238 -2.80 -11.19 13.74
N PHE A 239 -3.55 -11.27 12.67
CA PHE A 239 -5.01 -11.12 12.68
C PHE A 239 -5.67 -12.19 13.58
N LEU A 240 -5.29 -13.45 13.46
CA LEU A 240 -5.82 -14.54 14.30
C LEU A 240 -5.43 -14.38 15.78
N GLN A 241 -4.22 -13.89 16.04
CA GLN A 241 -3.77 -13.59 17.39
C GLN A 241 -4.61 -12.48 18.02
N ALA A 242 -4.82 -11.37 17.32
CA ALA A 242 -5.66 -10.27 17.78
C ALA A 242 -7.11 -10.72 18.06
N GLN A 243 -7.68 -11.57 17.20
CA GLN A 243 -9.01 -12.14 17.44
C GLN A 243 -9.07 -13.00 18.72
N LYS A 244 -8.05 -13.81 19.01
CA LYS A 244 -7.98 -14.61 20.26
C LYS A 244 -7.93 -13.71 21.48
N GLU A 245 -7.13 -12.64 21.45
CA GLU A 245 -7.02 -11.68 22.53
C GLU A 245 -8.35 -10.98 22.81
N MET A 246 -9.03 -10.52 21.75
CA MET A 246 -10.35 -9.88 21.87
C MET A 246 -11.43 -10.82 22.42
N ASN A 247 -11.37 -12.10 22.09
CA ASN A 247 -12.34 -13.10 22.55
C ASN A 247 -12.02 -13.67 23.94
N GLY A 248 -10.96 -13.20 24.61
CA GLY A 248 -10.53 -13.67 25.94
C GLY A 248 -10.00 -15.11 25.94
N THR A 249 -9.64 -15.66 24.78
CA THR A 249 -9.12 -17.02 24.60
C THR A 249 -7.60 -17.05 24.38
N ALA A 250 -6.92 -15.89 24.52
CA ALA A 250 -5.47 -15.85 24.44
C ALA A 250 -4.86 -16.62 25.62
N GLU A 251 -4.02 -17.61 25.35
CA GLU A 251 -3.13 -18.15 26.38
C GLU A 251 -2.28 -17.00 26.91
N PRO A 252 -2.14 -16.85 28.26
CA PRO A 252 -1.25 -15.84 28.80
C PRO A 252 0.14 -16.09 28.21
N ALA A 253 0.73 -15.03 27.64
CA ALA A 253 2.10 -15.11 27.14
C ALA A 253 2.96 -15.68 28.25
N ALA A 254 3.67 -16.77 27.99
CA ALA A 254 4.57 -17.39 28.96
C ALA A 254 5.53 -16.29 29.43
N GLU A 255 5.37 -15.86 30.69
CA GLU A 255 6.29 -14.92 31.33
C GLU A 255 7.69 -15.50 31.14
N ALA A 256 8.52 -14.80 30.40
CA ALA A 256 9.95 -15.09 30.35
C ALA A 256 10.45 -14.96 31.77
N VAL A 257 10.73 -16.09 32.41
CA VAL A 257 11.33 -16.15 33.74
C VAL A 257 12.63 -15.37 33.66
N PRO A 258 12.81 -14.25 34.41
CA PRO A 258 14.07 -13.55 34.41
C PRO A 258 15.13 -14.47 34.99
N ALA A 259 16.19 -14.72 34.22
CA ALA A 259 17.38 -15.39 34.71
C ALA A 259 17.88 -14.63 35.94
N ALA A 260 17.94 -15.32 37.09
CA ALA A 260 18.48 -14.79 38.32
C ALA A 260 19.95 -14.39 38.14
N GLY A 261 20.25 -13.13 38.42
CA GLY A 261 21.63 -12.69 38.64
C GLY A 261 21.97 -11.34 38.05
N THR A 262 21.67 -10.30 38.78
CA THR A 262 22.50 -9.17 39.19
C THR A 262 21.62 -8.02 39.65
N THR A 263 21.71 -7.63 40.92
CA THR A 263 21.07 -6.47 41.50
C THR A 263 21.65 -5.19 40.88
N PRO A 264 20.83 -4.33 40.24
CA PRO A 264 21.25 -2.99 39.95
C PRO A 264 21.08 -2.10 41.21
N ASP A 265 22.06 -1.27 41.49
CA ASP A 265 22.06 -0.23 42.49
C ASP A 265 20.78 0.63 42.44
N ALA A 266 20.30 0.99 43.64
CA ALA A 266 19.14 1.82 43.84
C ALA A 266 19.28 3.18 43.12
N VAL A 267 18.51 3.39 42.08
CA VAL A 267 18.31 4.71 41.49
C VAL A 267 17.33 5.46 42.39
N ALA A 268 17.80 6.58 42.99
CA ALA A 268 17.02 7.45 43.85
C ALA A 268 15.76 7.96 43.11
N ALA A 269 14.62 7.89 43.78
CA ALA A 269 13.35 8.43 43.30
C ALA A 269 13.46 9.97 43.06
N PRO A 270 12.77 10.50 42.03
CA PRO A 270 12.77 11.93 41.77
C PRO A 270 12.14 12.71 42.95
N PRO A 271 12.64 13.92 43.27
CA PRO A 271 12.17 14.69 44.43
C PRO A 271 10.71 15.13 44.25
N THR A 272 9.97 15.08 45.36
CA THR A 272 8.58 15.53 45.43
C THR A 272 8.47 17.05 45.32
N PRO A 273 7.32 17.61 44.90
CA PRO A 273 7.13 19.08 44.78
C PRO A 273 7.40 19.87 46.05
N ALA A 274 7.34 19.27 47.24
CA ALA A 274 7.66 19.89 48.53
C ALA A 274 9.18 20.06 48.74
N GLN A 275 10.02 19.30 48.06
CA GLN A 275 11.49 19.38 48.15
C GLN A 275 12.10 20.45 47.22
N MET A 276 11.33 20.88 46.20
CA MET A 276 11.76 21.96 45.29
C MET A 276 11.42 23.38 45.79
N ALA A 277 10.66 23.51 46.86
CA ALA A 277 10.24 24.82 47.41
C ALA A 277 11.17 25.39 48.48
N GLY A 278 12.30 24.72 48.78
CA GLY A 278 13.15 25.03 49.93
C GLY A 278 14.42 25.88 49.71
N ASP A 279 14.79 26.20 48.46
CA ASP A 279 16.07 26.90 48.17
C ASP A 279 15.88 28.18 47.33
N SER A 280 15.12 29.11 47.87
CA SER A 280 15.19 30.50 47.42
C SER A 280 14.92 31.45 48.56
N ILE A 281 15.89 31.65 49.45
CA ILE A 281 16.15 32.89 50.23
C ILE A 281 17.54 32.73 50.87
N SER A 282 18.60 33.32 50.27
CA SER A 282 19.60 34.11 50.92
C SER A 282 20.81 34.38 49.99
N ARG A 283 20.91 35.61 49.67
CA ARG A 283 21.93 36.51 49.20
C ARG A 283 21.80 37.07 47.82
#